data_9afa15cec76f6a980a686be2143028b9
#
_entry.id   9afa15cec76f6a980a686be2143028b9
#
_cell.length_a   1.000
_cell.length_b   1.000
_cell.length_c   1.000
_cell.angle_alpha   90.00
_cell.angle_beta   90.00
_cell.angle_gamma   90.00
#
_symmetry.space_group_name_H-M   'P 1'
#
loop_
_entity.id
_entity.type
_entity.pdbx_description
1 polymer ?
#
loop_
_entity_poly.entity_id
_entity_poly.type
_entity_poly.pdbx_seq_one_letter_code
_entity_poly.pdbx_strand_id
1 'polypeptide(L)'
;MTDELKKKVEGIIDYCSTQADIYNNYQLGTKVVINGIYGAFGFSAFYFYNPQLAESVTQQGRDAILNAERLMNLWANKIWQKDTKTHEKMGIKITKPNENIKPISRYIDTDSVYCSHYQIVNVTDWMEHKVWRLTEINKSNDQKNFTYVSSGGFPTLEDAQKYFDIDSIDTKKYSFEIDQIEPAGREFCLTLNRVFMSDFLKRIHDDYAKKNGTPNILDFELEAYNEAGIWLAKKKYLKNMTWAEPNVYYSSCEKIKATGVEIAQTSSSPWVKKQLTDLVKWIFQQDEFTLDGFVKQLTKVKQQFMLQNVDTISLNKGMNKYNDYVLSDTGDIQLQPKAMVTVQGAALYNYIINSSEKFKKKYSILFDADKLCVVYIKPTARYTYWQVKTQVPTKEVAKHPDMYMLLSDDIKRGVDNTGAPYEVYTNIMEKACCVAFAYPAGNYPVDMTEFIDVNYEKMFELLVLNPINRIIQAMGYAEIDISMTFESGLW
;
A
#
# COMPACT_ATOMS: atom_id res chain seq x y z
N MET A 1 -6.77 -18.78 -37.82
CA MET A 1 -6.95 -17.32 -37.99
C MET A 1 -5.91 -16.88 -39.00
N THR A 2 -6.30 -16.27 -40.10
CA THR A 2 -5.33 -15.75 -41.09
C THR A 2 -4.54 -14.61 -40.45
N ASP A 3 -3.28 -14.41 -40.86
CA ASP A 3 -2.43 -13.31 -40.31
C ASP A 3 -3.09 -11.94 -40.47
N GLU A 4 -3.88 -11.76 -41.50
CA GLU A 4 -4.67 -10.55 -41.73
C GLU A 4 -5.77 -10.35 -40.69
N LEU A 5 -6.46 -11.41 -40.28
CA LEU A 5 -7.51 -11.35 -39.25
C LEU A 5 -6.87 -11.07 -37.86
N LYS A 6 -5.71 -11.67 -37.61
CA LYS A 6 -4.93 -11.44 -36.37
C LYS A 6 -4.51 -9.98 -36.24
N LYS A 7 -4.01 -9.40 -37.34
CA LYS A 7 -3.62 -7.99 -37.40
C LYS A 7 -4.82 -7.03 -37.23
N LYS A 8 -6.00 -7.40 -37.77
CA LYS A 8 -7.24 -6.65 -37.54
C LYS A 8 -7.68 -6.68 -36.07
N VAL A 9 -7.63 -7.85 -35.43
CA VAL A 9 -8.00 -8.01 -34.02
C VAL A 9 -7.05 -7.25 -33.13
N GLU A 10 -5.73 -7.35 -33.36
CA GLU A 10 -4.71 -6.57 -32.65
C GLU A 10 -4.96 -5.06 -32.78
N GLY A 11 -5.26 -4.58 -33.99
CA GLY A 11 -5.61 -3.17 -34.23
C GLY A 11 -6.89 -2.71 -33.51
N ILE A 12 -7.88 -3.58 -33.36
CA ILE A 12 -9.10 -3.27 -32.59
C ILE A 12 -8.77 -3.23 -31.08
N ILE A 13 -7.97 -4.16 -30.58
CA ILE A 13 -7.55 -4.19 -29.19
C ILE A 13 -6.76 -2.91 -28.83
N ASP A 14 -5.78 -2.53 -29.65
CA ASP A 14 -5.01 -1.30 -29.48
C ASP A 14 -5.88 -0.05 -29.51
N TYR A 15 -6.84 0.01 -30.44
CA TYR A 15 -7.81 1.10 -30.51
C TYR A 15 -8.67 1.17 -29.23
N CYS A 16 -9.25 0.06 -28.80
CA CYS A 16 -10.07 0.00 -27.59
C CYS A 16 -9.27 0.38 -26.34
N SER A 17 -8.03 -0.11 -26.21
CA SER A 17 -7.12 0.24 -25.12
C SER A 17 -6.82 1.73 -25.12
N THR A 18 -6.49 2.30 -26.27
CA THR A 18 -6.24 3.74 -26.42
C THR A 18 -7.46 4.58 -26.03
N GLN A 19 -8.68 4.18 -26.47
CA GLN A 19 -9.91 4.88 -26.09
C GLN A 19 -10.18 4.78 -24.60
N ALA A 20 -9.98 3.61 -24.00
CA ALA A 20 -10.12 3.43 -22.55
C ALA A 20 -9.17 4.37 -21.75
N ASP A 21 -7.91 4.47 -22.18
CA ASP A 21 -6.93 5.38 -21.56
C ASP A 21 -7.34 6.86 -21.72
N ILE A 22 -7.85 7.25 -22.88
CA ILE A 22 -8.36 8.61 -23.12
C ILE A 22 -9.52 8.92 -22.18
N TYR A 23 -10.53 8.02 -22.08
CA TYR A 23 -11.68 8.24 -21.20
C TYR A 23 -11.28 8.23 -19.73
N ASN A 24 -10.37 7.36 -19.31
CA ASN A 24 -9.82 7.35 -17.96
C ASN A 24 -9.11 8.68 -17.64
N ASN A 25 -8.35 9.24 -18.58
CA ASN A 25 -7.69 10.54 -18.41
C ASN A 25 -8.71 11.69 -18.32
N TYR A 26 -9.78 11.66 -19.11
CA TYR A 26 -10.88 12.64 -18.99
C TYR A 26 -11.58 12.54 -17.64
N GLN A 27 -11.90 11.33 -17.18
CA GLN A 27 -12.50 11.10 -15.87
C GLN A 27 -11.59 11.61 -14.75
N LEU A 28 -10.30 11.27 -14.81
CA LEU A 28 -9.33 11.76 -13.83
C LEU A 28 -9.21 13.28 -13.84
N GLY A 29 -9.11 13.90 -15.01
CA GLY A 29 -9.08 15.34 -15.17
C GLY A 29 -10.32 16.01 -14.58
N THR A 30 -11.51 15.48 -14.84
CA THR A 30 -12.77 15.98 -14.28
C THR A 30 -12.80 15.86 -12.75
N LYS A 31 -12.38 14.71 -12.20
CA LYS A 31 -12.25 14.52 -10.73
C LYS A 31 -11.29 15.54 -10.11
N VAL A 32 -10.16 15.81 -10.75
CA VAL A 32 -9.19 16.81 -10.27
C VAL A 32 -9.79 18.20 -10.25
N VAL A 33 -10.54 18.60 -11.31
CA VAL A 33 -11.21 19.90 -11.37
C VAL A 33 -12.27 20.02 -10.27
N ILE A 34 -13.15 19.04 -10.12
CA ILE A 34 -14.22 19.06 -9.09
C ILE A 34 -13.61 19.12 -7.68
N ASN A 35 -12.60 18.30 -7.40
CA ASN A 35 -11.89 18.33 -6.11
C ASN A 35 -11.11 19.65 -5.92
N GLY A 36 -10.59 20.23 -7.01
CA GLY A 36 -9.93 21.53 -7.00
C GLY A 36 -10.87 22.66 -6.63
N ILE A 37 -12.10 22.68 -7.16
CA ILE A 37 -13.14 23.66 -6.82
C ILE A 37 -13.48 23.60 -5.33
N TYR A 38 -13.72 22.39 -4.82
CA TYR A 38 -13.96 22.19 -3.39
C TYR A 38 -12.78 22.68 -2.54
N GLY A 39 -11.54 22.29 -2.90
CA GLY A 39 -10.32 22.70 -2.20
C GLY A 39 -10.11 24.23 -2.25
N ALA A 40 -10.49 24.87 -3.35
CA ALA A 40 -10.39 26.31 -3.53
C ALA A 40 -11.27 27.08 -2.54
N PHE A 41 -12.48 26.59 -2.21
CA PHE A 41 -13.32 27.23 -1.17
C PHE A 41 -12.65 27.24 0.21
N GLY A 42 -11.74 26.30 0.50
CA GLY A 42 -10.96 26.26 1.74
C GLY A 42 -9.66 27.10 1.69
N PHE A 43 -9.28 27.64 0.54
CA PHE A 43 -8.04 28.39 0.35
C PHE A 43 -8.26 29.90 0.53
N SER A 44 -7.62 30.51 1.53
CA SER A 44 -7.86 31.90 1.94
C SER A 44 -7.56 32.96 0.87
N ALA A 45 -6.73 32.64 -0.13
CA ALA A 45 -6.45 33.55 -1.25
C ALA A 45 -7.40 33.38 -2.45
N PHE A 46 -8.37 32.45 -2.38
CA PHE A 46 -9.35 32.27 -3.44
C PHE A 46 -10.46 33.32 -3.38
N TYR A 47 -10.85 33.88 -4.52
CA TYR A 47 -11.84 34.94 -4.58
C TYR A 47 -13.21 34.59 -3.95
N PHE A 48 -13.63 33.31 -4.09
CA PHE A 48 -14.86 32.79 -3.48
C PHE A 48 -14.56 31.98 -2.21
N TYR A 49 -13.51 32.35 -1.45
CA TYR A 49 -13.18 31.68 -0.19
C TYR A 49 -14.40 31.61 0.75
N ASN A 50 -14.77 30.38 1.08
CA ASN A 50 -15.88 30.12 1.99
C ASN A 50 -15.59 28.82 2.78
N PRO A 51 -14.89 28.92 3.92
CA PRO A 51 -14.52 27.75 4.70
C PRO A 51 -15.72 26.98 5.26
N GLN A 52 -16.83 27.65 5.52
CA GLN A 52 -18.06 27.00 6.00
C GLN A 52 -18.65 26.10 4.91
N LEU A 53 -18.66 26.55 3.64
CA LEU A 53 -19.08 25.72 2.52
C LEU A 53 -18.17 24.52 2.33
N ALA A 54 -16.86 24.71 2.38
CA ALA A 54 -15.89 23.63 2.30
C ALA A 54 -16.07 22.62 3.44
N GLU A 55 -16.27 23.08 4.67
CA GLU A 55 -16.54 22.24 5.83
C GLU A 55 -17.87 21.48 5.69
N SER A 56 -18.93 22.12 5.22
CA SER A 56 -20.24 21.48 5.05
C SER A 56 -20.22 20.34 4.04
N VAL A 57 -19.47 20.45 2.94
CA VAL A 57 -19.31 19.38 1.95
C VAL A 57 -18.62 18.15 2.57
N THR A 58 -17.54 18.37 3.32
CA THR A 58 -16.84 17.27 4.01
C THR A 58 -17.68 16.64 5.10
N GLN A 59 -18.43 17.44 5.85
CA GLN A 59 -19.31 16.97 6.90
C GLN A 59 -20.44 16.10 6.33
N GLN A 60 -21.07 16.52 5.23
CA GLN A 60 -22.10 15.73 4.57
C GLN A 60 -21.56 14.41 4.03
N GLY A 61 -20.39 14.41 3.40
CA GLY A 61 -19.74 13.18 2.95
C GLY A 61 -19.46 12.21 4.12
N ARG A 62 -18.96 12.74 5.22
CA ARG A 62 -18.74 11.97 6.45
C ARG A 62 -20.03 11.40 7.02
N ASP A 63 -21.08 12.21 7.09
CA ASP A 63 -22.38 11.78 7.63
C ASP A 63 -23.02 10.72 6.72
N ALA A 64 -22.89 10.86 5.40
CA ALA A 64 -23.39 9.88 4.43
C ALA A 64 -22.73 8.50 4.63
N ILE A 65 -21.38 8.43 4.74
CA ILE A 65 -20.67 7.17 4.90
C ILE A 65 -20.92 6.52 6.26
N LEU A 66 -20.96 7.30 7.35
CA LEU A 66 -21.28 6.79 8.68
C LEU A 66 -22.74 6.31 8.78
N ASN A 67 -23.65 6.99 8.08
CA ASN A 67 -25.02 6.51 8.01
C ASN A 67 -25.15 5.23 7.18
N ALA A 68 -24.45 5.11 6.07
CA ALA A 68 -24.39 3.88 5.28
C ALA A 68 -23.85 2.70 6.11
N GLU A 69 -22.77 2.90 6.86
CA GLU A 69 -22.22 1.90 7.79
C GLU A 69 -23.26 1.46 8.84
N ARG A 70 -23.89 2.44 9.50
CA ARG A 70 -24.92 2.17 10.51
C ARG A 70 -26.09 1.39 9.92
N LEU A 71 -26.54 1.76 8.73
CA LEU A 71 -27.64 1.11 8.04
C LEU A 71 -27.27 -0.31 7.59
N MET A 72 -26.06 -0.55 7.15
CA MET A 72 -25.55 -1.87 6.79
C MET A 72 -25.56 -2.81 8.00
N ASN A 73 -25.04 -2.34 9.14
CA ASN A 73 -25.05 -3.11 10.38
C ASN A 73 -26.45 -3.37 10.89
N LEU A 74 -27.36 -2.39 10.81
CA LEU A 74 -28.77 -2.53 11.18
C LEU A 74 -29.48 -3.55 10.30
N TRP A 75 -29.28 -3.45 8.99
CA TRP A 75 -29.89 -4.32 8.00
C TRP A 75 -29.42 -5.77 8.20
N ALA A 76 -28.12 -6.01 8.31
CA ALA A 76 -27.56 -7.33 8.52
C ALA A 76 -28.05 -8.00 9.81
N ASN A 77 -28.15 -7.23 10.89
CA ASN A 77 -28.49 -7.75 12.22
C ASN A 77 -30.00 -7.89 12.45
N LYS A 78 -30.80 -6.90 12.02
CA LYS A 78 -32.22 -6.83 12.41
C LYS A 78 -33.21 -7.10 11.28
N ILE A 79 -32.82 -6.86 10.04
CA ILE A 79 -33.76 -6.87 8.90
C ILE A 79 -33.56 -8.11 8.05
N TRP A 80 -32.32 -8.36 7.59
CA TRP A 80 -32.00 -9.42 6.65
C TRP A 80 -32.59 -10.78 7.04
N GLN A 81 -32.36 -11.25 8.26
CA GLN A 81 -32.80 -12.58 8.68
C GLN A 81 -34.33 -12.75 8.72
N LYS A 82 -35.11 -11.66 8.68
CA LYS A 82 -36.58 -11.64 8.68
C LYS A 82 -37.20 -11.31 7.34
N ASP A 83 -36.36 -10.99 6.32
CA ASP A 83 -36.81 -10.61 4.99
C ASP A 83 -37.06 -11.82 4.10
N THR A 84 -38.12 -12.56 4.44
CA THR A 84 -38.51 -13.79 3.72
C THR A 84 -38.78 -13.55 2.24
N LYS A 85 -39.28 -12.37 1.85
CA LYS A 85 -39.53 -12.02 0.44
C LYS A 85 -38.25 -11.95 -0.37
N THR A 86 -37.21 -11.35 0.20
CA THR A 86 -35.91 -11.29 -0.45
C THR A 86 -35.26 -12.68 -0.48
N HIS A 87 -35.40 -13.47 0.59
CA HIS A 87 -34.90 -14.85 0.62
C HIS A 87 -35.56 -15.71 -0.45
N GLU A 88 -36.90 -15.66 -0.58
CA GLU A 88 -37.62 -16.37 -1.64
C GLU A 88 -37.17 -15.95 -3.05
N LYS A 89 -37.00 -14.64 -3.28
CA LYS A 89 -36.49 -14.10 -4.56
C LYS A 89 -35.07 -14.58 -4.86
N MET A 90 -34.23 -14.76 -3.86
CA MET A 90 -32.86 -15.26 -3.99
C MET A 90 -32.79 -16.80 -3.99
N GLY A 91 -33.87 -17.51 -3.69
CA GLY A 91 -33.90 -18.97 -3.58
C GLY A 91 -33.10 -19.50 -2.39
N ILE A 92 -32.98 -18.76 -1.31
CA ILE A 92 -32.20 -19.12 -0.11
C ILE A 92 -33.06 -19.24 1.13
N LYS A 93 -32.55 -19.91 2.16
CA LYS A 93 -33.18 -20.03 3.47
C LYS A 93 -32.19 -19.67 4.56
N ILE A 94 -32.71 -19.18 5.68
CA ILE A 94 -31.94 -19.04 6.90
C ILE A 94 -31.97 -20.37 7.64
N THR A 95 -30.84 -21.05 7.71
CA THR A 95 -30.73 -22.39 8.33
C THR A 95 -30.40 -22.33 9.81
N LYS A 96 -29.62 -21.32 10.21
CA LYS A 96 -29.16 -21.14 11.60
C LYS A 96 -29.33 -19.68 12.00
N PRO A 97 -30.55 -19.21 12.32
CA PRO A 97 -30.77 -17.83 12.72
C PRO A 97 -29.83 -17.42 13.87
N ASN A 98 -29.23 -16.26 13.75
CA ASN A 98 -28.36 -15.69 14.78
C ASN A 98 -28.82 -14.27 15.11
N GLU A 99 -29.44 -14.09 16.24
CA GLU A 99 -29.96 -12.80 16.70
C GLU A 99 -28.84 -11.83 17.14
N ASN A 100 -27.62 -12.33 17.33
CA ASN A 100 -26.48 -11.61 17.86
C ASN A 100 -25.36 -11.46 16.81
N ILE A 101 -25.70 -11.17 15.56
CA ILE A 101 -24.69 -10.84 14.56
C ILE A 101 -23.95 -9.58 15.00
N LYS A 102 -22.64 -9.71 15.19
CA LYS A 102 -21.76 -8.57 15.46
C LYS A 102 -21.75 -7.61 14.25
N PRO A 103 -21.40 -6.33 14.45
CA PRO A 103 -21.26 -5.41 13.33
C PRO A 103 -20.44 -6.01 12.21
N ILE A 104 -20.96 -5.94 10.98
CA ILE A 104 -20.29 -6.50 9.80
C ILE A 104 -19.30 -5.52 9.19
N SER A 105 -19.44 -4.22 9.44
CA SER A 105 -18.45 -3.21 9.06
C SER A 105 -17.12 -3.48 9.77
N ARG A 106 -16.01 -3.42 9.03
CA ARG A 106 -14.66 -3.68 9.53
C ARG A 106 -13.76 -2.47 9.45
N TYR A 107 -13.95 -1.68 8.41
CA TYR A 107 -13.12 -0.51 8.15
C TYR A 107 -13.85 0.50 7.28
N ILE A 108 -13.61 1.79 7.54
CA ILE A 108 -14.10 2.90 6.72
C ILE A 108 -12.89 3.68 6.24
N ASP A 109 -12.83 4.00 4.96
CA ASP A 109 -11.80 4.85 4.38
C ASP A 109 -12.43 5.92 3.48
N THR A 110 -12.46 7.13 3.98
CA THR A 110 -12.92 8.35 3.30
C THR A 110 -14.38 8.24 2.79
N ASP A 111 -14.63 7.48 1.73
CA ASP A 111 -15.89 7.31 1.00
C ASP A 111 -16.31 5.84 0.82
N SER A 112 -15.58 4.91 1.41
CA SER A 112 -15.86 3.48 1.29
C SER A 112 -16.02 2.78 2.64
N VAL A 113 -16.94 1.80 2.70
CA VAL A 113 -17.16 0.90 3.84
C VAL A 113 -16.76 -0.51 3.45
N TYR A 114 -15.91 -1.12 4.26
CA TYR A 114 -15.49 -2.52 4.12
C TYR A 114 -16.29 -3.39 5.08
N CYS A 115 -17.02 -4.36 4.54
CA CYS A 115 -17.88 -5.25 5.32
C CYS A 115 -17.43 -6.70 5.21
N SER A 116 -17.53 -7.43 6.33
CA SER A 116 -17.33 -8.88 6.39
C SER A 116 -18.67 -9.58 6.49
N HIS A 117 -19.02 -10.37 5.49
CA HIS A 117 -20.30 -11.07 5.42
C HIS A 117 -20.26 -12.49 6.02
N TYR A 118 -19.13 -12.91 6.59
CA TYR A 118 -18.92 -14.25 7.12
C TYR A 118 -20.05 -14.73 8.05
N GLN A 119 -20.52 -13.87 8.97
CA GLN A 119 -21.58 -14.22 9.90
C GLN A 119 -22.95 -14.39 9.22
N ILE A 120 -23.19 -13.69 8.10
CA ILE A 120 -24.43 -13.81 7.32
C ILE A 120 -24.37 -15.07 6.47
N VAL A 121 -23.24 -15.34 5.81
CA VAL A 121 -23.03 -16.55 5.00
C VAL A 121 -23.28 -17.80 5.85
N ASN A 122 -22.75 -17.85 7.07
CA ASN A 122 -22.87 -19.02 7.94
C ASN A 122 -24.28 -19.32 8.45
N VAL A 123 -25.21 -18.38 8.36
CA VAL A 123 -26.62 -18.61 8.77
C VAL A 123 -27.55 -18.95 7.62
N THR A 124 -27.03 -19.00 6.39
CA THR A 124 -27.80 -19.28 5.17
C THR A 124 -27.43 -20.62 4.56
N ASP A 125 -28.30 -21.13 3.71
CA ASP A 125 -28.08 -22.34 2.91
C ASP A 125 -27.40 -22.06 1.58
N TRP A 126 -26.84 -20.85 1.40
CA TRP A 126 -26.22 -20.46 0.12
C TRP A 126 -25.11 -21.41 -0.34
N MET A 127 -24.34 -21.95 0.60
CA MET A 127 -23.27 -22.90 0.31
C MET A 127 -23.76 -24.24 -0.28
N GLU A 128 -25.04 -24.55 -0.13
CA GLU A 128 -25.67 -25.74 -0.72
C GLU A 128 -26.16 -25.50 -2.16
N HIS A 129 -26.19 -24.23 -2.61
CA HIS A 129 -26.60 -23.88 -3.98
C HIS A 129 -25.49 -24.22 -4.94
N LYS A 130 -25.86 -24.93 -5.99
CA LYS A 130 -24.96 -25.26 -7.09
C LYS A 130 -25.17 -24.28 -8.23
N VAL A 131 -24.09 -23.75 -8.76
CA VAL A 131 -24.09 -22.88 -9.95
C VAL A 131 -23.32 -23.52 -11.08
N TRP A 132 -23.73 -23.25 -12.32
CA TRP A 132 -23.05 -23.72 -13.51
C TRP A 132 -22.02 -22.69 -13.92
N ARG A 133 -20.81 -23.14 -14.25
CA ARG A 133 -19.76 -22.31 -14.84
C ARG A 133 -19.35 -22.86 -16.19
N LEU A 134 -18.95 -21.97 -17.08
CA LEU A 134 -18.25 -22.33 -18.30
C LEU A 134 -16.74 -22.23 -18.08
N THR A 135 -16.03 -23.30 -18.39
CA THR A 135 -14.58 -23.34 -18.43
C THR A 135 -14.13 -23.45 -19.87
N GLU A 136 -13.40 -22.45 -20.34
CA GLU A 136 -12.72 -22.46 -21.63
C GLU A 136 -11.28 -22.98 -21.43
N ILE A 137 -10.93 -24.04 -22.11
CA ILE A 137 -9.60 -24.65 -22.04
C ILE A 137 -8.88 -24.44 -23.36
N ASN A 138 -7.76 -23.72 -23.35
CA ASN A 138 -6.93 -23.56 -24.53
C ASN A 138 -6.15 -24.85 -24.79
N LYS A 139 -6.47 -25.54 -25.89
CA LYS A 139 -5.88 -26.83 -26.26
C LYS A 139 -4.36 -26.80 -26.50
N SER A 140 -3.78 -25.60 -26.68
CA SER A 140 -2.32 -25.50 -26.93
C SER A 140 -1.48 -25.40 -25.67
N ASN A 141 -2.04 -24.96 -24.52
CA ASN A 141 -1.29 -24.73 -23.29
C ASN A 141 -2.04 -25.11 -22.02
N ASP A 142 -3.17 -25.80 -22.11
CA ASP A 142 -4.07 -26.18 -21.01
C ASP A 142 -4.50 -25.01 -20.10
N GLN A 143 -4.42 -23.78 -20.61
CA GLN A 143 -4.84 -22.61 -19.85
C GLN A 143 -6.36 -22.58 -19.74
N LYS A 144 -6.87 -22.52 -18.51
CA LYS A 144 -8.30 -22.50 -18.20
C LYS A 144 -8.76 -21.07 -17.90
N ASN A 145 -9.76 -20.62 -18.64
CA ASN A 145 -10.48 -19.37 -18.38
C ASN A 145 -11.87 -19.68 -17.85
N PHE A 146 -12.25 -19.03 -16.76
CA PHE A 146 -13.53 -19.29 -16.11
C PHE A 146 -14.50 -18.13 -16.35
N THR A 147 -15.71 -18.45 -16.75
CA THR A 147 -16.81 -17.49 -16.82
C THR A 147 -17.87 -17.88 -15.78
N TYR A 148 -18.13 -17.02 -14.83
CA TYR A 148 -19.16 -17.19 -13.84
C TYR A 148 -20.44 -16.50 -14.29
N VAL A 149 -21.56 -17.15 -14.06
CA VAL A 149 -22.86 -16.52 -14.19
C VAL A 149 -23.24 -15.85 -12.89
N SER A 150 -23.60 -14.58 -12.98
CA SER A 150 -24.00 -13.78 -11.81
C SER A 150 -25.28 -14.31 -11.16
N SER A 151 -25.29 -14.22 -9.85
CA SER A 151 -26.45 -14.25 -8.94
C SER A 151 -27.58 -15.22 -9.28
N GLY A 152 -27.49 -16.37 -8.67
CA GLY A 152 -28.58 -17.35 -8.65
C GLY A 152 -28.38 -18.55 -9.56
N GLY A 153 -27.32 -18.55 -10.37
CA GLY A 153 -27.00 -19.66 -11.26
C GLY A 153 -28.08 -19.93 -12.31
N PHE A 154 -27.79 -20.79 -13.24
CA PHE A 154 -28.86 -21.36 -14.08
C PHE A 154 -29.49 -22.51 -13.31
N PRO A 155 -30.82 -22.59 -13.26
CA PRO A 155 -31.51 -23.67 -12.56
C PRO A 155 -31.25 -25.03 -13.19
N THR A 156 -30.95 -25.05 -14.51
CA THR A 156 -30.67 -26.28 -15.26
C THR A 156 -29.40 -26.13 -16.10
N LEU A 157 -28.83 -27.30 -16.48
CA LEU A 157 -27.71 -27.33 -17.42
C LEU A 157 -28.10 -26.76 -18.78
N GLU A 158 -29.34 -27.03 -19.23
CA GLU A 158 -29.86 -26.56 -20.51
C GLU A 158 -29.93 -25.04 -20.59
N ASP A 159 -30.36 -24.37 -19.52
CA ASP A 159 -30.38 -22.92 -19.45
C ASP A 159 -28.94 -22.34 -19.48
N ALA A 160 -27.99 -22.99 -18.83
CA ALA A 160 -26.60 -22.60 -18.87
C ALA A 160 -26.00 -22.75 -20.29
N GLN A 161 -26.27 -23.87 -20.97
CA GLN A 161 -25.81 -24.14 -22.33
C GLN A 161 -26.36 -23.11 -23.30
N LYS A 162 -27.66 -22.80 -23.20
CA LYS A 162 -28.33 -21.82 -24.04
C LYS A 162 -27.78 -20.40 -23.86
N TYR A 163 -27.44 -20.03 -22.61
CA TYR A 163 -26.88 -18.72 -22.34
C TYR A 163 -25.46 -18.56 -22.88
N PHE A 164 -24.65 -19.59 -22.74
CA PHE A 164 -23.25 -19.54 -23.18
C PHE A 164 -23.06 -19.69 -24.67
N ASP A 165 -24.11 -20.07 -25.43
CA ASP A 165 -24.10 -20.23 -26.92
C ASP A 165 -22.80 -20.88 -27.41
N ILE A 166 -22.53 -22.07 -26.87
CA ILE A 166 -21.27 -22.81 -27.12
C ILE A 166 -21.10 -23.12 -28.61
N ASP A 167 -22.19 -23.26 -29.34
CA ASP A 167 -22.19 -23.59 -30.78
C ASP A 167 -21.63 -22.47 -31.67
N SER A 168 -21.60 -21.24 -31.14
CA SER A 168 -21.03 -20.07 -31.85
C SER A 168 -19.52 -19.93 -31.72
N ILE A 169 -18.86 -20.73 -30.84
CA ILE A 169 -17.47 -20.58 -30.48
C ILE A 169 -16.57 -21.52 -31.29
N ASP A 170 -15.35 -21.05 -31.66
CA ASP A 170 -14.36 -21.87 -32.40
C ASP A 170 -13.82 -23.03 -31.55
N THR A 171 -14.44 -24.21 -31.72
CA THR A 171 -14.09 -25.46 -31.04
C THR A 171 -12.75 -26.08 -31.48
N LYS A 172 -12.08 -25.53 -32.51
CA LYS A 172 -10.77 -26.06 -32.96
C LYS A 172 -9.64 -25.69 -32.00
N LYS A 173 -9.71 -24.51 -31.44
CA LYS A 173 -8.66 -23.98 -30.55
C LYS A 173 -8.95 -24.20 -29.05
N TYR A 174 -10.24 -24.26 -28.70
CA TYR A 174 -10.68 -24.36 -27.32
C TYR A 174 -11.57 -25.60 -27.13
N SER A 175 -11.52 -26.17 -25.95
CA SER A 175 -12.55 -27.06 -25.45
C SER A 175 -13.31 -26.35 -24.31
N PHE A 176 -14.58 -26.73 -24.20
CA PHE A 176 -15.48 -26.12 -23.21
C PHE A 176 -16.02 -27.18 -22.30
N GLU A 177 -16.01 -26.88 -21.00
CA GLU A 177 -16.63 -27.72 -19.99
C GLU A 177 -17.63 -26.87 -19.22
N ILE A 178 -18.81 -27.41 -18.99
CA ILE A 178 -19.80 -26.82 -18.11
C ILE A 178 -19.83 -27.65 -16.85
N ASP A 179 -19.25 -27.10 -15.79
CA ASP A 179 -19.18 -27.74 -14.50
C ASP A 179 -20.22 -27.17 -13.56
N GLN A 180 -20.73 -28.03 -12.70
CA GLN A 180 -21.49 -27.61 -11.54
C GLN A 180 -20.53 -27.41 -10.38
N ILE A 181 -20.51 -26.19 -9.85
CA ILE A 181 -19.67 -25.83 -8.71
C ILE A 181 -20.54 -25.34 -7.56
N GLU A 182 -20.08 -25.56 -6.34
CA GLU A 182 -20.62 -24.85 -5.20
C GLU A 182 -20.32 -23.37 -5.32
N PRO A 183 -21.30 -22.48 -5.08
CA PRO A 183 -21.07 -21.05 -5.20
C PRO A 183 -20.02 -20.62 -4.18
N ALA A 184 -19.00 -19.95 -4.67
CA ALA A 184 -18.09 -19.25 -3.78
C ALA A 184 -18.88 -18.23 -2.95
N GLY A 185 -18.57 -18.07 -1.68
CA GLY A 185 -19.19 -17.06 -0.81
C GLY A 185 -19.16 -15.66 -1.40
N ARG A 186 -18.28 -15.41 -2.36
CA ARG A 186 -18.19 -14.21 -3.18
C ARG A 186 -19.52 -13.88 -3.88
N GLU A 187 -20.10 -14.83 -4.64
CA GLU A 187 -21.32 -14.59 -5.44
C GLU A 187 -22.52 -14.25 -4.54
N PHE A 188 -22.60 -14.92 -3.41
CA PHE A 188 -23.59 -14.58 -2.38
C PHE A 188 -23.39 -13.17 -1.84
N CYS A 189 -22.16 -12.80 -1.48
CA CYS A 189 -21.84 -11.48 -0.94
C CYS A 189 -22.09 -10.36 -1.97
N LEU A 190 -21.77 -10.58 -3.25
CA LEU A 190 -22.06 -9.64 -4.33
C LEU A 190 -23.57 -9.42 -4.46
N THR A 191 -24.36 -10.49 -4.50
CA THR A 191 -25.83 -10.43 -4.59
C THR A 191 -26.41 -9.73 -3.36
N LEU A 192 -25.96 -10.11 -2.17
CA LEU A 192 -26.41 -9.52 -0.91
C LEU A 192 -26.16 -8.02 -0.85
N ASN A 193 -24.98 -7.56 -1.27
CA ASN A 193 -24.67 -6.12 -1.31
C ASN A 193 -25.52 -5.38 -2.34
N ARG A 194 -25.76 -5.96 -3.52
CA ARG A 194 -26.65 -5.35 -4.52
C ARG A 194 -28.08 -5.18 -3.96
N VAL A 195 -28.61 -6.20 -3.31
CA VAL A 195 -29.93 -6.12 -2.63
C VAL A 195 -29.92 -5.04 -1.56
N PHE A 196 -28.90 -4.98 -0.72
CA PHE A 196 -28.81 -3.94 0.30
C PHE A 196 -28.79 -2.53 -0.33
N MET A 197 -27.95 -2.31 -1.34
CA MET A 197 -27.80 -0.99 -1.95
C MET A 197 -29.03 -0.57 -2.72
N SER A 198 -29.60 -1.45 -3.58
CA SER A 198 -30.75 -1.11 -4.42
C SER A 198 -32.07 -1.07 -3.67
N ASP A 199 -32.34 -2.06 -2.86
CA ASP A 199 -33.66 -2.28 -2.27
C ASP A 199 -33.81 -1.66 -0.87
N PHE A 200 -32.71 -1.39 -0.18
CA PHE A 200 -32.74 -0.83 1.17
C PHE A 200 -32.12 0.55 1.26
N LEU A 201 -30.82 0.70 0.96
CA LEU A 201 -30.12 1.96 1.15
C LEU A 201 -30.64 3.07 0.23
N LYS A 202 -30.79 2.76 -1.06
CA LYS A 202 -31.34 3.72 -2.05
C LYS A 202 -32.72 4.22 -1.65
N ARG A 203 -33.62 3.33 -1.24
CA ARG A 203 -34.95 3.71 -0.78
C ARG A 203 -34.92 4.66 0.40
N ILE A 204 -34.04 4.43 1.38
CA ILE A 204 -33.89 5.33 2.53
C ILE A 204 -33.40 6.71 2.08
N HIS A 205 -32.45 6.76 1.16
CA HIS A 205 -31.92 8.01 0.63
C HIS A 205 -32.98 8.76 -0.23
N ASP A 206 -33.76 8.03 -1.03
CA ASP A 206 -34.86 8.60 -1.83
C ASP A 206 -35.95 9.19 -0.91
N ASP A 207 -36.33 8.47 0.15
CA ASP A 207 -37.32 8.96 1.13
C ASP A 207 -36.80 10.20 1.90
N TYR A 208 -35.51 10.21 2.25
CA TYR A 208 -34.87 11.35 2.91
C TYR A 208 -34.84 12.58 1.98
N ALA A 209 -34.41 12.41 0.74
CA ALA A 209 -34.37 13.46 -0.26
C ALA A 209 -35.76 14.06 -0.53
N LYS A 210 -36.76 13.18 -0.71
CA LYS A 210 -38.15 13.58 -0.89
C LYS A 210 -38.70 14.40 0.29
N LYS A 211 -38.41 13.96 1.52
CA LYS A 211 -38.83 14.64 2.73
C LYS A 211 -38.23 16.05 2.84
N ASN A 212 -37.02 16.25 2.33
CA ASN A 212 -36.30 17.51 2.38
C ASN A 212 -36.48 18.37 1.10
N GLY A 213 -37.28 17.90 0.13
CA GLY A 213 -37.50 18.61 -1.14
C GLY A 213 -36.25 18.75 -2.01
N THR A 214 -35.29 17.82 -1.88
CA THR A 214 -34.02 17.79 -2.62
C THR A 214 -33.95 16.57 -3.51
N PRO A 215 -33.20 16.60 -4.63
CA PRO A 215 -32.92 15.38 -5.39
C PRO A 215 -32.00 14.45 -4.58
N ASN A 216 -32.18 13.14 -4.71
CA ASN A 216 -31.18 12.17 -4.24
C ASN A 216 -30.04 12.12 -5.25
N ILE A 217 -28.86 12.56 -4.83
CA ILE A 217 -27.62 12.53 -5.61
C ILE A 217 -26.58 11.56 -5.04
N LEU A 218 -26.94 10.86 -3.95
CA LEU A 218 -26.05 9.86 -3.35
C LEU A 218 -26.19 8.53 -4.10
N ASP A 219 -25.11 8.08 -4.67
CA ASP A 219 -24.98 6.77 -5.29
C ASP A 219 -23.89 5.98 -4.59
N PHE A 220 -24.21 4.74 -4.19
CA PHE A 220 -23.29 3.81 -3.57
C PHE A 220 -23.10 2.63 -4.50
N GLU A 221 -21.87 2.44 -4.91
CA GLU A 221 -21.47 1.37 -5.82
C GLU A 221 -20.73 0.26 -5.09
N LEU A 222 -20.82 -0.95 -5.60
CA LEU A 222 -20.05 -2.08 -5.13
C LEU A 222 -18.74 -2.14 -5.92
N GLU A 223 -17.68 -1.58 -5.36
CA GLU A 223 -16.40 -1.44 -6.09
C GLU A 223 -15.63 -2.75 -6.22
N ALA A 224 -15.60 -3.56 -5.16
CA ALA A 224 -14.78 -4.76 -5.14
C ALA A 224 -15.24 -5.79 -4.11
N TYR A 225 -14.96 -7.06 -4.38
CA TYR A 225 -14.98 -8.12 -3.40
C TYR A 225 -13.57 -8.62 -3.13
N ASN A 226 -13.24 -8.70 -1.83
CA ASN A 226 -11.95 -9.18 -1.37
C ASN A 226 -12.18 -10.46 -0.57
N GLU A 227 -11.55 -11.53 -1.01
CA GLU A 227 -11.61 -12.82 -0.33
C GLU A 227 -11.00 -12.76 1.07
N ALA A 228 -9.92 -12.00 1.20
CA ALA A 228 -9.25 -11.72 2.46
C ALA A 228 -8.68 -10.30 2.49
N GLY A 229 -8.44 -9.76 3.70
CA GLY A 229 -7.81 -8.46 3.88
C GLY A 229 -7.13 -8.34 5.23
N ILE A 230 -6.04 -7.57 5.27
CA ILE A 230 -5.29 -7.25 6.48
C ILE A 230 -5.21 -5.74 6.60
N TRP A 231 -5.75 -5.18 7.68
CA TRP A 231 -5.73 -3.74 7.97
C TRP A 231 -4.69 -3.47 9.05
N LEU A 232 -3.57 -2.81 8.66
CA LEU A 232 -2.45 -2.51 9.55
C LEU A 232 -2.69 -1.24 10.36
N ALA A 233 -3.21 -0.21 9.69
CA ALA A 233 -3.49 1.10 10.28
C ALA A 233 -4.42 1.90 9.37
N LYS A 234 -4.79 3.12 9.78
CA LYS A 234 -5.52 4.06 8.93
C LYS A 234 -4.78 4.27 7.60
N LYS A 235 -5.47 3.99 6.48
CA LYS A 235 -4.93 4.08 5.11
C LYS A 235 -3.73 3.15 4.84
N LYS A 236 -3.61 2.06 5.62
CA LYS A 236 -2.57 1.03 5.42
C LYS A 236 -3.21 -0.35 5.48
N TYR A 237 -3.40 -0.95 4.32
CA TYR A 237 -4.04 -2.26 4.23
C TYR A 237 -3.66 -3.03 2.96
N LEU A 238 -3.88 -4.33 3.03
CA LEU A 238 -3.66 -5.30 1.95
C LEU A 238 -4.97 -6.04 1.69
N LYS A 239 -5.29 -6.27 0.41
CA LYS A 239 -6.52 -6.97 0.01
C LYS A 239 -6.21 -8.00 -1.07
N ASN A 240 -6.73 -9.22 -0.90
CA ASN A 240 -6.80 -10.23 -1.94
C ASN A 240 -8.11 -10.04 -2.70
N MET A 241 -8.05 -9.33 -3.80
CA MET A 241 -9.23 -8.94 -4.56
C MET A 241 -9.55 -9.99 -5.61
N THR A 242 -10.76 -10.55 -5.56
CA THR A 242 -11.22 -11.57 -6.51
C THR A 242 -12.37 -11.11 -7.40
N TRP A 243 -12.88 -9.91 -7.17
CA TRP A 243 -13.82 -9.25 -8.07
C TRP A 243 -13.69 -7.73 -7.96
N ALA A 244 -13.87 -7.03 -9.08
CA ALA A 244 -13.97 -5.58 -9.16
C ALA A 244 -15.00 -5.16 -10.21
N GLU A 245 -15.62 -4.00 -9.99
CA GLU A 245 -16.48 -3.38 -10.98
C GLU A 245 -15.69 -3.09 -12.30
N PRO A 246 -16.31 -3.21 -13.50
CA PRO A 246 -17.75 -3.52 -13.79
C PRO A 246 -18.09 -5.02 -13.91
N ASN A 247 -17.40 -5.94 -13.42
CA ASN A 247 -17.52 -7.41 -13.39
C ASN A 247 -16.21 -8.09 -13.82
N VAL A 248 -15.09 -7.55 -13.36
CA VAL A 248 -13.78 -8.17 -13.59
C VAL A 248 -13.52 -9.19 -12.49
N TYR A 249 -13.30 -10.43 -12.87
CA TYR A 249 -13.01 -11.53 -11.96
C TYR A 249 -11.51 -11.84 -11.95
N TYR A 250 -11.00 -12.13 -10.78
CA TYR A 250 -9.61 -12.55 -10.56
C TYR A 250 -9.61 -13.87 -9.80
N SER A 251 -8.64 -14.71 -10.08
CA SER A 251 -8.36 -15.90 -9.26
C SER A 251 -7.83 -15.48 -7.89
N SER A 252 -7.95 -16.37 -6.90
CA SER A 252 -7.38 -16.10 -5.57
C SER A 252 -5.90 -15.78 -5.65
N CYS A 253 -5.47 -14.73 -4.96
CA CYS A 253 -4.10 -14.22 -4.97
C CYS A 253 -3.54 -13.73 -6.32
N GLU A 254 -4.35 -13.66 -7.36
CA GLU A 254 -3.94 -13.05 -8.62
C GLU A 254 -3.77 -11.54 -8.45
N LYS A 255 -4.73 -10.88 -7.82
CA LYS A 255 -4.75 -9.42 -7.63
C LYS A 255 -4.61 -9.04 -6.16
N ILE A 256 -3.39 -8.77 -5.71
CA ILE A 256 -3.15 -8.16 -4.40
C ILE A 256 -3.16 -6.65 -4.55
N LYS A 257 -4.12 -5.99 -3.87
CA LYS A 257 -4.18 -4.52 -3.82
C LYS A 257 -3.62 -4.03 -2.48
N ALA A 258 -2.58 -3.23 -2.56
CA ALA A 258 -1.88 -2.67 -1.40
C ALA A 258 -2.12 -1.15 -1.35
N THR A 259 -2.43 -0.62 -0.17
CA THR A 259 -2.61 0.81 0.06
C THR A 259 -1.74 1.24 1.23
N GLY A 260 -0.93 2.30 1.04
CA GLY A 260 -0.13 2.93 2.11
C GLY A 260 0.96 2.06 2.74
N VAL A 261 1.18 0.85 2.24
CA VAL A 261 2.21 -0.09 2.68
C VAL A 261 3.39 -0.11 1.71
N GLU A 262 4.52 -0.66 2.15
CA GLU A 262 5.79 -0.62 1.41
C GLU A 262 5.72 -1.25 0.01
N ILE A 263 4.88 -2.25 -0.20
CA ILE A 263 4.60 -2.86 -1.51
C ILE A 263 4.09 -1.82 -2.53
N ALA A 264 3.30 -0.86 -2.06
CA ALA A 264 2.74 0.20 -2.90
C ALA A 264 3.67 1.41 -3.07
N GLN A 265 4.74 1.54 -2.27
CA GLN A 265 5.61 2.71 -2.28
C GLN A 265 6.53 2.73 -3.51
N THR A 266 6.70 3.90 -4.11
CA THR A 266 7.61 4.10 -5.26
C THR A 266 9.08 4.01 -4.88
N SER A 267 9.42 4.21 -3.60
CA SER A 267 10.78 4.17 -3.08
C SER A 267 11.37 2.76 -2.99
N SER A 268 10.54 1.72 -2.98
CA SER A 268 11.00 0.32 -2.94
C SER A 268 11.38 -0.17 -4.33
N SER A 269 12.46 -0.95 -4.45
CA SER A 269 12.87 -1.53 -5.71
C SER A 269 11.84 -2.53 -6.25
N PRO A 270 11.79 -2.76 -7.58
CA PRO A 270 10.88 -3.75 -8.18
C PRO A 270 11.07 -5.16 -7.60
N TRP A 271 12.31 -5.56 -7.35
CA TRP A 271 12.62 -6.87 -6.77
C TRP A 271 12.06 -7.01 -5.35
N VAL A 272 12.30 -6.02 -4.48
CA VAL A 272 11.77 -6.01 -3.11
C VAL A 272 10.24 -6.03 -3.11
N LYS A 273 9.60 -5.24 -3.97
CA LYS A 273 8.13 -5.25 -4.12
C LYS A 273 7.61 -6.62 -4.49
N LYS A 274 8.29 -7.28 -5.45
CA LYS A 274 7.93 -8.64 -5.86
C LYS A 274 8.02 -9.61 -4.69
N GLN A 275 9.14 -9.62 -3.94
CA GLN A 275 9.32 -10.50 -2.79
C GLN A 275 8.27 -10.27 -1.69
N LEU A 276 8.00 -8.99 -1.36
CA LEU A 276 6.96 -8.66 -0.39
C LEU A 276 5.57 -9.10 -0.87
N THR A 277 5.28 -8.92 -2.16
CA THR A 277 4.02 -9.38 -2.75
C THR A 277 3.89 -10.91 -2.70
N ASP A 278 4.95 -11.62 -3.03
CA ASP A 278 4.97 -13.09 -3.01
C ASP A 278 4.81 -13.64 -1.58
N LEU A 279 5.42 -12.99 -0.58
CA LEU A 279 5.21 -13.32 0.84
C LEU A 279 3.77 -13.08 1.28
N VAL A 280 3.16 -11.96 0.87
CA VAL A 280 1.75 -11.67 1.17
C VAL A 280 0.82 -12.66 0.47
N LYS A 281 1.10 -13.02 -0.78
CA LYS A 281 0.35 -14.08 -1.48
C LYS A 281 0.44 -15.39 -0.72
N TRP A 282 1.63 -15.76 -0.28
CA TRP A 282 1.82 -16.97 0.52
C TRP A 282 0.95 -16.95 1.79
N ILE A 283 0.87 -15.81 2.51
CA ILE A 283 0.00 -15.66 3.69
C ILE A 283 -1.47 -15.92 3.33
N PHE A 284 -1.96 -15.31 2.25
CA PHE A 284 -3.37 -15.46 1.84
C PHE A 284 -3.72 -16.85 1.29
N GLN A 285 -2.72 -17.62 0.87
CA GLN A 285 -2.90 -18.97 0.32
C GLN A 285 -2.94 -20.08 1.40
N GLN A 286 -2.66 -19.74 2.65
CA GLN A 286 -2.69 -20.73 3.73
C GLN A 286 -4.11 -20.90 4.26
N ASP A 287 -4.61 -22.12 4.30
CA ASP A 287 -5.85 -22.45 5.01
C ASP A 287 -5.68 -22.23 6.51
N GLU A 288 -4.52 -22.60 7.06
CA GLU A 288 -4.10 -22.33 8.42
C GLU A 288 -2.68 -21.73 8.43
N PHE A 289 -2.59 -20.48 8.87
CA PHE A 289 -1.32 -19.77 8.94
C PHE A 289 -0.52 -20.22 10.17
N THR A 290 0.73 -20.60 9.98
CA THR A 290 1.70 -20.88 11.05
C THR A 290 2.91 -19.97 10.92
N LEU A 291 3.36 -19.41 12.06
CA LEU A 291 4.53 -18.53 12.08
C LEU A 291 5.81 -19.27 11.62
N ASP A 292 5.99 -20.53 12.06
CA ASP A 292 7.15 -21.35 11.67
C ASP A 292 7.18 -21.64 10.17
N GLY A 293 6.03 -21.92 9.57
CA GLY A 293 5.91 -22.10 8.12
C GLY A 293 6.29 -20.82 7.38
N PHE A 294 5.87 -19.66 7.88
CA PHE A 294 6.19 -18.37 7.30
C PHE A 294 7.68 -18.02 7.45
N VAL A 295 8.28 -18.24 8.62
CA VAL A 295 9.72 -18.02 8.86
C VAL A 295 10.56 -18.80 7.85
N LYS A 296 10.19 -20.03 7.50
CA LYS A 296 10.88 -20.81 6.45
C LYS A 296 10.83 -20.14 5.09
N GLN A 297 9.70 -19.52 4.72
CA GLN A 297 9.60 -18.76 3.46
C GLN A 297 10.45 -17.49 3.52
N LEU A 298 10.40 -16.77 4.64
CA LEU A 298 11.18 -15.56 4.86
C LEU A 298 12.68 -15.84 4.80
N THR A 299 13.13 -16.97 5.34
CA THR A 299 14.52 -17.44 5.26
C THR A 299 14.99 -17.63 3.81
N LYS A 300 14.16 -18.24 2.96
CA LYS A 300 14.46 -18.36 1.51
C LYS A 300 14.61 -17.01 0.83
N VAL A 301 13.72 -16.06 1.17
CA VAL A 301 13.80 -14.69 0.64
C VAL A 301 15.07 -13.99 1.13
N LYS A 302 15.48 -14.18 2.40
CA LYS A 302 16.73 -13.65 2.93
C LYS A 302 17.94 -14.19 2.17
N GLN A 303 18.02 -15.50 1.93
CA GLN A 303 19.10 -16.10 1.15
C GLN A 303 19.20 -15.50 -0.25
N GLN A 304 18.07 -15.34 -0.94
CA GLN A 304 18.03 -14.69 -2.25
C GLN A 304 18.43 -13.22 -2.18
N PHE A 305 18.04 -12.51 -1.12
CA PHE A 305 18.38 -11.11 -0.89
C PHE A 305 19.88 -10.88 -0.76
N MET A 306 20.56 -11.76 -0.02
CA MET A 306 22.02 -11.71 0.18
C MET A 306 22.83 -11.87 -1.11
N LEU A 307 22.22 -12.43 -2.16
CA LEU A 307 22.83 -12.64 -3.47
C LEU A 307 22.50 -11.51 -4.48
N GLN A 308 21.68 -10.53 -4.09
CA GLN A 308 21.29 -9.46 -5.01
C GLN A 308 22.40 -8.43 -5.17
N ASN A 309 22.43 -7.82 -6.37
CA ASN A 309 23.27 -6.66 -6.61
C ASN A 309 22.79 -5.44 -5.79
N VAL A 310 23.71 -4.57 -5.46
CA VAL A 310 23.47 -3.39 -4.62
C VAL A 310 22.38 -2.47 -5.18
N ASP A 311 22.39 -2.22 -6.49
CA ASP A 311 21.40 -1.42 -7.19
C ASP A 311 19.99 -2.01 -7.12
N THR A 312 19.89 -3.34 -7.09
CA THR A 312 18.62 -4.06 -6.97
C THR A 312 17.97 -3.88 -5.59
N ILE A 313 18.77 -3.71 -4.53
CA ILE A 313 18.29 -3.60 -3.15
C ILE A 313 18.38 -2.18 -2.57
N SER A 314 18.83 -1.21 -3.33
CA SER A 314 18.97 0.16 -2.88
C SER A 314 17.63 0.86 -2.66
N LEU A 315 17.63 1.84 -1.75
CA LEU A 315 16.47 2.69 -1.44
C LEU A 315 16.47 3.95 -2.29
N ASN A 316 15.43 4.17 -3.08
CA ASN A 316 15.24 5.44 -3.79
C ASN A 316 14.80 6.54 -2.82
N LYS A 317 15.60 7.61 -2.70
CA LYS A 317 15.37 8.75 -1.81
C LYS A 317 15.65 10.06 -2.54
N GLY A 318 14.95 11.12 -2.15
CA GLY A 318 15.37 12.49 -2.45
C GLY A 318 16.31 12.99 -1.36
N MET A 319 17.26 13.80 -1.71
CA MET A 319 18.11 14.50 -0.77
C MET A 319 17.65 15.94 -0.58
N ASN A 320 17.59 16.37 0.67
CA ASN A 320 17.30 17.75 1.04
C ASN A 320 18.24 18.17 2.16
N LYS A 321 18.58 19.45 2.20
CA LYS A 321 19.41 20.04 3.25
C LYS A 321 20.85 19.51 3.31
N TYR A 322 21.42 19.14 2.17
CA TYR A 322 22.82 18.73 2.12
C TYR A 322 23.72 19.83 2.68
N ASN A 323 23.58 21.04 2.15
CA ASN A 323 24.38 22.21 2.56
C ASN A 323 24.13 22.65 4.00
N ASP A 324 22.99 22.30 4.61
CA ASP A 324 22.70 22.60 6.00
C ASP A 324 23.47 21.68 6.97
N TYR A 325 23.75 20.45 6.53
CA TYR A 325 24.37 19.42 7.38
C TYR A 325 25.82 19.09 7.03
N VAL A 326 26.26 19.31 5.81
CA VAL A 326 27.64 19.02 5.39
C VAL A 326 28.48 20.28 5.51
N LEU A 327 29.46 20.24 6.39
CA LEU A 327 30.42 21.33 6.58
C LEU A 327 31.65 21.16 5.68
N SER A 328 32.08 19.91 5.45
CA SER A 328 33.12 19.54 4.51
C SER A 328 32.92 18.10 4.03
N ASP A 329 33.19 17.87 2.75
CA ASP A 329 33.33 16.55 2.10
C ASP A 329 34.65 16.43 1.33
N THR A 330 35.57 17.38 1.55
CA THR A 330 36.93 17.42 0.99
C THR A 330 37.95 17.37 2.13
N GLY A 331 38.98 16.54 1.98
CA GLY A 331 39.97 16.27 3.02
C GLY A 331 39.43 15.34 4.11
N ASP A 332 38.51 15.81 4.96
CA ASP A 332 37.79 15.04 5.95
C ASP A 332 36.29 15.27 5.82
N ILE A 333 35.49 14.23 6.11
CA ILE A 333 34.04 14.39 6.17
C ILE A 333 33.69 15.08 7.49
N GLN A 334 33.01 16.22 7.40
CA GLN A 334 32.55 17.00 8.55
C GLN A 334 31.04 17.25 8.42
N LEU A 335 30.25 16.76 9.38
CA LEU A 335 28.79 16.85 9.38
C LEU A 335 28.27 17.56 10.61
N GLN A 336 27.14 18.24 10.47
CA GLN A 336 26.32 18.69 11.59
C GLN A 336 25.76 17.48 12.37
N PRO A 337 25.55 17.61 13.70
CA PRO A 337 24.84 16.61 14.46
C PRO A 337 23.48 16.26 13.83
N LYS A 338 23.10 14.99 13.93
CA LYS A 338 21.81 14.47 13.40
C LYS A 338 21.65 14.55 11.89
N ALA A 339 22.75 14.62 11.14
CA ALA A 339 22.70 14.50 9.68
C ALA A 339 21.95 13.24 9.27
N MET A 340 20.97 13.40 8.39
CA MET A 340 20.17 12.29 7.89
C MET A 340 21.04 11.25 7.18
N VAL A 341 20.61 9.99 7.20
CA VAL A 341 21.33 8.88 6.55
C VAL A 341 21.61 9.14 5.08
N THR A 342 20.66 9.76 4.36
CA THR A 342 20.83 10.21 2.95
C THR A 342 21.98 11.19 2.80
N VAL A 343 22.08 12.16 3.71
CA VAL A 343 23.14 13.18 3.71
C VAL A 343 24.49 12.57 4.04
N GLN A 344 24.56 11.67 5.04
CA GLN A 344 25.79 10.93 5.38
C GLN A 344 26.29 10.13 4.17
N GLY A 345 25.38 9.42 3.49
CA GLY A 345 25.71 8.62 2.32
C GLY A 345 26.19 9.46 1.14
N ALA A 346 25.58 10.62 0.91
CA ALA A 346 25.98 11.55 -0.15
C ALA A 346 27.33 12.21 0.17
N ALA A 347 27.58 12.59 1.43
CA ALA A 347 28.88 13.13 1.87
C ALA A 347 30.01 12.11 1.69
N LEU A 348 29.75 10.82 1.99
CA LEU A 348 30.73 9.76 1.76
C LEU A 348 31.02 9.58 0.26
N TYR A 349 29.99 9.59 -0.59
CA TYR A 349 30.13 9.50 -2.04
C TYR A 349 30.96 10.67 -2.58
N ASN A 350 30.60 11.90 -2.21
CA ASN A 350 31.35 13.11 -2.63
C ASN A 350 32.80 13.09 -2.13
N TYR A 351 33.02 12.64 -0.87
CA TYR A 351 34.36 12.47 -0.33
C TYR A 351 35.21 11.51 -1.18
N ILE A 352 34.67 10.35 -1.57
CA ILE A 352 35.36 9.38 -2.42
C ILE A 352 35.70 10.00 -3.77
N ILE A 353 34.78 10.74 -4.38
CA ILE A 353 35.05 11.46 -5.64
C ILE A 353 36.17 12.47 -5.44
N ASN A 354 36.08 13.30 -4.40
CA ASN A 354 37.03 14.36 -4.14
C ASN A 354 38.45 13.85 -3.79
N SER A 355 38.56 12.61 -3.31
CA SER A 355 39.85 11.98 -2.98
C SER A 355 40.60 11.41 -4.20
N SER A 356 39.99 11.36 -5.39
CA SER A 356 40.59 10.73 -6.58
C SER A 356 40.34 11.51 -7.87
N GLU A 357 41.39 11.90 -8.56
CA GLU A 357 41.31 12.58 -9.86
C GLU A 357 40.63 11.67 -10.93
N LYS A 358 40.73 10.35 -10.81
CA LYS A 358 40.05 9.39 -11.68
C LYS A 358 38.51 9.51 -11.48
N PHE A 359 38.05 9.59 -10.24
CA PHE A 359 36.64 9.67 -9.94
C PHE A 359 36.04 11.04 -10.24
N LYS A 360 36.76 12.12 -9.99
CA LYS A 360 36.35 13.49 -10.40
C LYS A 360 36.07 13.62 -11.89
N LYS A 361 36.85 12.90 -12.75
CA LYS A 361 36.64 12.90 -14.20
C LYS A 361 35.44 12.02 -14.63
N LYS A 362 35.06 11.02 -13.83
CA LYS A 362 34.06 10.02 -14.21
C LYS A 362 32.69 10.26 -13.60
N TYR A 363 32.63 10.81 -12.39
CA TYR A 363 31.40 10.95 -11.60
C TYR A 363 31.17 12.39 -11.19
N SER A 364 29.92 12.80 -11.18
CA SER A 364 29.50 14.11 -10.65
C SER A 364 29.20 13.99 -9.16
N ILE A 365 29.52 15.05 -8.41
CA ILE A 365 29.14 15.16 -6.99
C ILE A 365 27.63 15.33 -6.85
N LEU A 366 27.11 14.94 -5.68
CA LEU A 366 25.69 15.02 -5.32
C LEU A 366 25.38 16.36 -4.65
N PHE A 367 24.20 16.92 -4.97
CA PHE A 367 23.70 18.19 -4.46
C PHE A 367 22.30 18.07 -3.86
N ASP A 368 21.85 19.14 -3.21
CA ASP A 368 20.45 19.25 -2.78
C ASP A 368 19.47 19.07 -3.94
N ALA A 369 18.34 18.43 -3.65
CA ALA A 369 17.29 18.04 -4.57
C ALA A 369 17.61 16.87 -5.51
N ASP A 370 18.81 16.28 -5.46
CA ASP A 370 19.13 15.09 -6.24
C ASP A 370 18.30 13.88 -5.81
N LYS A 371 17.98 13.04 -6.78
CA LYS A 371 17.40 11.71 -6.54
C LYS A 371 18.54 10.70 -6.38
N LEU A 372 18.52 10.00 -5.26
CA LEU A 372 19.58 9.08 -4.85
C LEU A 372 19.06 7.66 -4.70
N CYS A 373 19.98 6.72 -4.90
CA CYS A 373 19.90 5.38 -4.32
C CYS A 373 20.78 5.33 -3.08
N VAL A 374 20.25 4.80 -1.99
CA VAL A 374 20.91 4.73 -0.68
C VAL A 374 21.01 3.28 -0.23
N VAL A 375 22.17 2.88 0.25
CA VAL A 375 22.40 1.59 0.90
C VAL A 375 23.05 1.78 2.27
N TYR A 376 22.69 0.94 3.20
CA TYR A 376 23.39 0.89 4.49
C TYR A 376 24.69 0.10 4.31
N ILE A 377 25.74 0.59 4.97
CA ILE A 377 27.07 -0.02 4.94
C ILE A 377 27.54 -0.35 6.34
N LYS A 378 28.48 -1.28 6.45
CA LYS A 378 29.29 -1.42 7.65
C LYS A 378 30.18 -0.17 7.77
N PRO A 379 30.47 0.29 8.99
CA PRO A 379 31.20 1.55 9.19
C PRO A 379 32.59 1.50 8.54
N THR A 380 32.82 2.30 7.49
CA THR A 380 34.08 2.31 6.73
C THR A 380 34.80 3.66 6.79
N ALA A 381 34.05 4.75 6.86
CA ALA A 381 34.60 6.10 6.90
C ALA A 381 34.16 6.84 8.16
N ARG A 382 35.08 7.55 8.77
CA ARG A 382 34.81 8.38 9.96
C ARG A 382 34.46 9.79 9.53
N TYR A 383 33.51 10.40 10.25
CA TYR A 383 33.24 11.81 10.13
C TYR A 383 33.27 12.47 11.53
N THR A 384 33.55 13.78 11.53
CA THR A 384 33.55 14.57 12.74
C THR A 384 32.25 15.35 12.84
N TYR A 385 31.59 15.28 13.99
CA TYR A 385 30.50 16.18 14.31
C TYR A 385 31.06 17.52 14.76
N TRP A 386 30.55 18.60 14.21
CA TRP A 386 30.83 19.92 14.69
C TRP A 386 29.58 20.61 15.18
N GLN A 387 29.65 21.02 16.42
CA GLN A 387 28.93 22.10 17.10
C GLN A 387 27.43 21.89 17.35
N VAL A 388 27.12 21.52 18.58
CA VAL A 388 25.93 22.07 19.21
C VAL A 388 26.40 23.33 19.97
N LYS A 389 26.06 24.53 19.46
CA LYS A 389 26.16 25.75 20.23
C LYS A 389 24.98 25.75 21.21
N THR A 390 25.23 25.40 22.44
CA THR A 390 24.22 25.46 23.49
C THR A 390 24.31 26.82 24.16
N GLN A 391 23.26 27.63 24.01
CA GLN A 391 23.06 28.84 24.77
C GLN A 391 22.60 28.47 26.18
N VAL A 392 23.36 28.83 27.20
CA VAL A 392 23.03 28.56 28.60
C VAL A 392 22.97 29.87 29.34
N PRO A 393 21.85 30.16 30.06
CA PRO A 393 21.82 31.35 30.94
C PRO A 393 22.98 31.37 31.91
N THR A 394 23.65 32.50 32.05
CA THR A 394 24.81 32.65 32.96
C THR A 394 24.49 32.22 34.39
N LYS A 395 23.26 32.42 34.84
CA LYS A 395 22.77 31.96 36.14
C LYS A 395 22.79 30.43 36.30
N GLU A 396 22.57 29.69 35.20
CA GLU A 396 22.59 28.22 35.21
C GLU A 396 24.02 27.69 35.21
N VAL A 397 24.90 28.34 34.44
CA VAL A 397 26.34 28.04 34.46
C VAL A 397 26.93 28.22 35.83
N ALA A 398 26.53 29.29 36.55
CA ALA A 398 27.00 29.56 37.89
C ALA A 398 26.59 28.50 38.93
N LYS A 399 25.54 27.71 38.67
CA LYS A 399 25.13 26.62 39.56
C LYS A 399 25.96 25.35 39.39
N HIS A 400 26.51 25.13 38.19
CA HIS A 400 27.23 23.91 37.82
C HIS A 400 28.51 24.23 37.01
N PRO A 401 29.45 25.06 37.53
CA PRO A 401 30.58 25.55 36.76
C PRO A 401 31.48 24.44 36.23
N ASP A 402 31.69 23.38 37.00
CA ASP A 402 32.58 22.28 36.63
C ASP A 402 32.03 21.46 35.46
N MET A 403 30.69 21.36 35.34
CA MET A 403 30.04 20.63 34.25
C MET A 403 30.19 21.36 32.93
N TYR A 404 30.18 22.70 32.94
CA TYR A 404 30.26 23.50 31.73
C TYR A 404 31.70 23.80 31.30
N MET A 405 32.66 23.89 32.26
CA MET A 405 34.09 24.06 31.95
C MET A 405 34.69 22.90 31.15
N LEU A 406 34.12 21.71 31.26
CA LEU A 406 34.56 20.52 30.50
C LEU A 406 34.09 20.50 29.04
N LEU A 407 33.26 21.46 28.64
CA LEU A 407 32.52 21.35 27.35
C LEU A 407 33.08 22.22 26.23
N SER A 408 33.99 23.18 26.50
CA SER A 408 34.44 24.08 25.44
C SER A 408 35.72 24.87 25.80
N ASP A 409 36.64 24.94 24.85
CA ASP A 409 37.82 25.79 24.92
C ASP A 409 37.52 27.26 24.54
N ASP A 410 36.36 27.53 23.88
CA ASP A 410 35.98 28.89 23.47
C ASP A 410 34.54 29.20 23.91
N ILE A 411 34.44 29.95 25.00
CA ILE A 411 33.17 30.39 25.58
C ILE A 411 32.83 31.78 25.06
N LYS A 412 31.77 31.90 24.26
CA LYS A 412 31.25 33.20 23.81
C LYS A 412 30.15 33.68 24.75
N ARG A 413 30.23 34.94 25.15
CA ARG A 413 29.23 35.57 26.03
C ARG A 413 28.36 36.54 25.24
N GLY A 414 27.08 36.59 25.55
CA GLY A 414 26.11 37.49 24.94
C GLY A 414 24.95 37.85 25.87
N VAL A 415 24.01 38.62 25.39
CA VAL A 415 22.74 38.93 26.03
C VAL A 415 21.62 38.53 25.10
N ASP A 416 20.55 37.92 25.63
CA ASP A 416 19.37 37.54 24.89
C ASP A 416 18.45 38.74 24.58
N ASN A 417 17.35 38.53 23.91
CA ASN A 417 16.39 39.57 23.53
C ASN A 417 15.71 40.26 24.75
N THR A 418 15.87 39.70 25.94
CA THR A 418 15.35 40.25 27.20
C THR A 418 16.41 41.01 27.99
N GLY A 419 17.66 41.04 27.50
CA GLY A 419 18.81 41.64 28.16
C GLY A 419 19.47 40.71 29.22
N ALA A 420 19.05 39.45 29.31
CA ALA A 420 19.62 38.50 30.24
C ALA A 420 20.94 37.89 29.67
N PRO A 421 22.03 37.86 30.48
CA PRO A 421 23.33 37.34 30.05
C PRO A 421 23.30 35.82 29.87
N TYR A 422 23.90 35.36 28.76
CA TYR A 422 24.11 33.93 28.46
C TYR A 422 25.55 33.64 28.05
N GLU A 423 25.94 32.38 28.16
CA GLU A 423 27.18 31.85 27.64
C GLU A 423 26.90 30.81 26.58
N VAL A 424 27.70 30.81 25.50
CA VAL A 424 27.59 29.85 24.41
C VAL A 424 28.72 28.86 24.52
N TYR A 425 28.37 27.62 24.76
CA TYR A 425 29.32 26.51 24.80
C TYR A 425 29.34 25.80 23.46
N THR A 426 30.53 25.52 22.96
CA THR A 426 30.74 24.74 21.74
C THR A 426 31.19 23.35 22.16
N ASN A 427 30.29 22.37 21.98
CA ASN A 427 30.63 20.97 22.23
C ASN A 427 31.28 20.37 20.99
N ILE A 428 32.52 19.92 21.12
CA ILE A 428 33.14 19.01 20.13
C ILE A 428 32.58 17.63 20.42
N MET A 429 31.67 17.15 19.55
CA MET A 429 31.13 15.82 19.68
C MET A 429 31.97 14.82 18.89
N GLU A 430 31.93 13.58 19.35
CA GLU A 430 32.76 12.44 18.95
C GLU A 430 32.87 12.19 17.44
N LYS A 431 33.96 11.54 17.04
CA LYS A 431 34.11 10.95 15.71
C LYS A 431 33.16 9.77 15.59
N ALA A 432 32.28 9.82 14.58
CA ALA A 432 31.37 8.72 14.22
C ALA A 432 31.72 8.16 12.86
N CYS A 433 31.11 7.04 12.51
CA CYS A 433 31.29 6.41 11.22
C CYS A 433 30.06 6.62 10.32
N CYS A 434 30.25 6.83 9.04
CA CYS A 434 29.18 6.80 8.06
C CYS A 434 28.53 5.40 8.05
N VAL A 435 27.21 5.36 8.15
CA VAL A 435 26.41 4.12 8.15
C VAL A 435 25.71 3.87 6.84
N ALA A 436 25.88 4.75 5.86
CA ALA A 436 25.28 4.65 4.54
C ALA A 436 26.21 5.16 3.45
N PHE A 437 25.95 4.69 2.24
CA PHE A 437 26.51 5.19 0.99
C PHE A 437 25.36 5.54 0.06
N ALA A 438 25.43 6.68 -0.61
CA ALA A 438 24.44 7.11 -1.57
C ALA A 438 25.09 7.35 -2.93
N TYR A 439 24.32 7.20 -4.00
CA TYR A 439 24.78 7.42 -5.37
C TYR A 439 23.61 7.91 -6.24
N PRO A 440 23.87 8.52 -7.41
CA PRO A 440 22.83 9.01 -8.30
C PRO A 440 21.87 7.88 -8.71
N ALA A 441 20.57 8.12 -8.68
CA ALA A 441 19.57 7.13 -9.06
C ALA A 441 19.80 6.66 -10.53
N GLY A 442 19.85 5.33 -10.72
CA GLY A 442 20.07 4.70 -12.02
C GLY A 442 21.54 4.64 -12.48
N ASN A 443 22.51 5.08 -11.65
CA ASN A 443 23.93 5.05 -12.02
C ASN A 443 24.80 4.52 -10.85
N TYR A 444 24.78 3.21 -10.64
CA TYR A 444 25.58 2.58 -9.60
C TYR A 444 27.08 2.64 -9.92
N PRO A 445 27.91 3.22 -9.02
CA PRO A 445 29.34 3.42 -9.29
C PRO A 445 30.14 2.15 -8.95
N VAL A 446 30.17 1.17 -9.85
CA VAL A 446 30.84 -0.12 -9.66
C VAL A 446 32.30 0.03 -9.21
N ASP A 447 33.00 1.03 -9.72
CA ASP A 447 34.42 1.29 -9.39
C ASP A 447 34.64 1.73 -7.93
N MET A 448 33.55 2.07 -7.21
CA MET A 448 33.63 2.50 -5.81
C MET A 448 33.31 1.34 -4.82
N THR A 449 33.01 0.14 -5.31
CA THR A 449 32.65 -0.99 -4.47
C THR A 449 33.74 -1.39 -3.47
N GLU A 450 35.00 -1.14 -3.79
CA GLU A 450 36.13 -1.40 -2.89
C GLU A 450 36.17 -0.49 -1.64
N PHE A 451 35.46 0.64 -1.71
CA PHE A 451 35.39 1.63 -0.61
C PHE A 451 34.19 1.42 0.32
N ILE A 452 33.31 0.49 -0.03
CA ILE A 452 32.05 0.25 0.71
C ILE A 452 31.88 -1.24 1.01
N ASP A 453 31.50 -1.55 2.26
CA ASP A 453 31.06 -2.89 2.68
C ASP A 453 29.57 -2.82 3.00
N VAL A 454 28.73 -3.28 2.07
CA VAL A 454 27.27 -3.19 2.19
C VAL A 454 26.77 -4.08 3.34
N ASN A 455 25.97 -3.48 4.21
CA ASN A 455 25.31 -4.21 5.29
C ASN A 455 24.00 -4.84 4.82
N TYR A 456 24.09 -5.97 4.15
CA TYR A 456 22.94 -6.70 3.61
C TYR A 456 21.92 -7.11 4.69
N GLU A 457 22.37 -7.44 5.89
CA GLU A 457 21.46 -7.77 7.00
C GLU A 457 20.61 -6.57 7.40
N LYS A 458 21.23 -5.39 7.54
CA LYS A 458 20.51 -4.15 7.83
C LYS A 458 19.57 -3.75 6.69
N MET A 459 20.00 -3.97 5.45
CA MET A 459 19.15 -3.73 4.27
C MET A 459 17.95 -4.69 4.25
N PHE A 460 18.15 -5.98 4.52
CA PHE A 460 17.07 -6.96 4.62
C PHE A 460 16.09 -6.62 5.74
N GLU A 461 16.60 -6.28 6.91
CA GLU A 461 15.78 -5.84 8.06
C GLU A 461 14.85 -4.69 7.66
N LEU A 462 15.40 -3.65 7.04
CA LEU A 462 14.65 -2.44 6.69
C LEU A 462 13.68 -2.64 5.53
N LEU A 463 14.07 -3.40 4.52
CA LEU A 463 13.32 -3.51 3.26
C LEU A 463 12.31 -4.65 3.25
N VAL A 464 12.57 -5.72 4.01
CA VAL A 464 11.73 -6.92 4.00
C VAL A 464 11.19 -7.23 5.39
N LEU A 465 12.05 -7.39 6.39
CA LEU A 465 11.64 -7.88 7.70
C LEU A 465 10.69 -6.90 8.42
N ASN A 466 11.06 -5.62 8.51
CA ASN A 466 10.22 -4.62 9.18
C ASN A 466 8.84 -4.43 8.50
N PRO A 467 8.72 -4.32 7.15
CA PRO A 467 7.43 -4.34 6.48
C PRO A 467 6.59 -5.58 6.77
N ILE A 468 7.20 -6.75 6.77
CA ILE A 468 6.53 -8.01 7.06
C ILE A 468 6.11 -8.09 8.53
N ASN A 469 6.94 -7.68 9.47
CA ASN A 469 6.59 -7.69 10.88
C ASN A 469 5.35 -6.86 11.20
N ARG A 470 5.14 -5.73 10.51
CA ARG A 470 3.89 -4.96 10.65
C ARG A 470 2.66 -5.76 10.21
N ILE A 471 2.79 -6.58 9.16
CA ILE A 471 1.71 -7.45 8.68
C ILE A 471 1.45 -8.56 9.70
N ILE A 472 2.50 -9.23 10.16
CA ILE A 472 2.44 -10.32 11.14
C ILE A 472 1.81 -9.84 12.47
N GLN A 473 2.22 -8.68 12.95
CA GLN A 473 1.63 -8.05 14.14
C GLN A 473 0.14 -7.70 13.95
N ALA A 474 -0.23 -7.18 12.77
CA ALA A 474 -1.63 -6.90 12.46
C ALA A 474 -2.51 -8.17 12.41
N MET A 475 -1.91 -9.33 12.13
CA MET A 475 -2.55 -10.64 12.20
C MET A 475 -2.60 -11.21 13.64
N GLY A 476 -2.01 -10.52 14.62
CA GLY A 476 -2.01 -10.93 16.03
C GLY A 476 -0.86 -11.87 16.44
N TYR A 477 0.15 -12.01 15.61
CA TYR A 477 1.35 -12.81 15.91
C TYR A 477 2.50 -11.96 16.47
N ALA A 478 3.45 -12.63 17.11
CA ALA A 478 4.66 -11.99 17.59
C ALA A 478 5.58 -11.55 16.44
N GLU A 479 6.37 -10.53 16.70
CA GLU A 479 7.39 -10.04 15.76
C GLU A 479 8.46 -11.11 15.51
N ILE A 480 8.89 -11.23 14.26
CA ILE A 480 9.96 -12.14 13.84
C ILE A 480 11.29 -11.41 14.04
N ASP A 481 12.16 -11.97 14.87
CA ASP A 481 13.54 -11.50 14.98
C ASP A 481 14.39 -12.00 13.80
N ILE A 482 15.37 -11.19 13.38
CA ILE A 482 16.24 -11.54 12.27
C ILE A 482 17.02 -12.85 12.52
N SER A 483 17.32 -13.17 13.79
CA SER A 483 17.99 -14.41 14.19
C SER A 483 17.15 -15.66 13.88
N MET A 484 15.82 -15.56 13.87
CA MET A 484 14.93 -16.67 13.50
C MET A 484 15.03 -17.04 12.02
N THR A 485 15.62 -16.17 11.20
CA THR A 485 15.83 -16.41 9.75
C THR A 485 17.20 -17.01 9.42
N PHE A 486 17.93 -17.50 10.42
CA PHE A 486 19.12 -18.31 10.22
C PHE A 486 18.73 -19.79 10.17
N GLU A 487 19.27 -20.54 9.21
CA GLU A 487 19.07 -21.99 9.19
C GLU A 487 19.66 -22.61 10.47
N SER A 488 18.81 -23.26 11.24
CA SER A 488 19.26 -24.15 12.32
C SER A 488 19.86 -25.41 11.70
N GLY A 489 21.08 -25.35 11.17
CA GLY A 489 21.64 -26.51 10.49
C GLY A 489 23.07 -26.43 9.95
N LEU A 490 23.87 -25.47 10.40
CA LEU A 490 25.31 -25.45 10.14
C LEU A 490 26.06 -25.16 11.45
N TRP A 491 26.11 -26.16 12.30
CA TRP A 491 27.12 -26.34 13.34
C TRP A 491 27.72 -27.73 13.21
#